data_62a74c119f9e3f5ff320627761b9bb57
#
_entry.id   62a74c119f9e3f5ff320627761b9bb57
#
_cell.length_a   1.000
_cell.length_b   1.000
_cell.length_c   1.000
_cell.angle_alpha   90.00
_cell.angle_beta   90.00
_cell.angle_gamma   90.00
#
_symmetry.space_group_name_H-M   'P 1'
#
loop_
_entity.id
_entity.type
_entity.pdbx_description
1 polymer ?
#
loop_
_entity_poly.entity_id
_entity_poly.type
_entity_poly.pdbx_seq_one_letter_code
_entity_poly.pdbx_strand_id
1 'polypeptide(L)'
;MNKNCRNNDFRRRCLEVYGEMERMGRRPTLREVVVKAIATPAPSFYVSSEYAYNKLLRILHCGELPDPSTPRGCMWMEIAALVQSEQLRRGGSMAHALGHVLNFRRPSCFYISTREGMRIASPAFESRRIHRPRRPQGARQSK
;
A
#
# COMPACT_ATOMS: atom_id res chain seq x y z
N MET A 1 -8.56 6.86 8.34
CA MET A 1 -7.87 5.80 7.60
C MET A 1 -7.85 4.52 8.42
N ASN A 2 -8.17 3.42 7.78
CA ASN A 2 -8.23 2.15 8.48
C ASN A 2 -6.88 1.43 8.37
N LYS A 3 -5.97 1.77 9.27
CA LYS A 3 -4.61 1.21 9.24
C LYS A 3 -4.58 -0.28 9.53
N ASN A 4 -5.50 -0.77 10.35
CA ASN A 4 -5.52 -2.19 10.69
C ASN A 4 -5.87 -3.04 9.47
N CYS A 5 -6.87 -2.63 8.70
CA CYS A 5 -7.21 -3.34 7.46
C CYS A 5 -6.07 -3.29 6.47
N ARG A 6 -5.47 -2.11 6.29
CA ARG A 6 -4.35 -1.96 5.37
C ARG A 6 -3.19 -2.86 5.77
N ASN A 7 -2.86 -2.87 7.05
CA ASN A 7 -1.72 -3.65 7.52
C ASN A 7 -1.96 -5.13 7.36
N ASN A 8 -3.18 -5.59 7.66
CA ASN A 8 -3.52 -7.00 7.50
C ASN A 8 -3.47 -7.42 6.03
N ASP A 9 -4.02 -6.59 5.15
CA ASP A 9 -3.99 -6.88 3.71
C ASP A 9 -2.57 -6.89 3.19
N PHE A 10 -1.74 -5.96 3.67
CA PHE A 10 -0.35 -5.91 3.23
C PHE A 10 0.42 -7.14 3.69
N ARG A 11 0.21 -7.58 4.93
CA ARG A 11 0.87 -8.80 5.42
C ARG A 11 0.47 -10.00 4.57
N ARG A 12 -0.82 -10.10 4.24
CA ARG A 12 -1.29 -11.19 3.39
C ARG A 12 -0.62 -11.13 2.02
N ARG A 13 -0.51 -9.93 1.45
CA ARG A 13 0.14 -9.79 0.15
C ARG A 13 1.60 -10.19 0.22
N CYS A 14 2.29 -9.84 1.29
CA CYS A 14 3.68 -10.24 1.45
C CYS A 14 3.83 -11.76 1.52
N LEU A 15 2.90 -12.43 2.21
CA LEU A 15 2.94 -13.89 2.26
C LEU A 15 2.69 -14.50 0.89
N GLU A 16 1.78 -13.93 0.11
CA GLU A 16 1.53 -14.38 -1.25
C GLU A 16 2.77 -14.21 -2.14
N VAL A 17 3.41 -13.04 -2.04
CA VAL A 17 4.60 -12.76 -2.82
C VAL A 17 5.73 -13.71 -2.44
N TYR A 18 5.90 -13.94 -1.14
CA TYR A 18 6.93 -14.86 -0.68
C TYR A 18 6.68 -16.27 -1.24
N GLY A 19 5.44 -16.72 -1.19
CA GLY A 19 5.09 -18.03 -1.72
C GLY A 19 5.37 -18.15 -3.21
N GLU A 20 5.08 -17.11 -3.97
CA GLU A 20 5.37 -17.10 -5.40
C GLU A 20 6.87 -17.18 -5.66
N MET A 21 7.66 -16.43 -4.90
CA MET A 21 9.11 -16.47 -5.06
C MET A 21 9.68 -17.82 -4.71
N GLU A 22 9.15 -18.44 -3.66
CA GLU A 22 9.56 -19.80 -3.29
C GLU A 22 9.29 -20.81 -4.40
N ARG A 23 8.12 -20.72 -5.00
CA ARG A 23 7.74 -21.62 -6.09
C ARG A 23 8.64 -21.47 -7.29
N MET A 24 9.25 -20.29 -7.44
CA MET A 24 10.20 -20.04 -8.51
C MET A 24 11.62 -20.44 -8.13
N GLY A 25 11.79 -21.11 -7.00
CA GLY A 25 13.10 -21.55 -6.55
C GLY A 25 13.95 -20.46 -5.92
N ARG A 26 13.36 -19.34 -5.55
CA ARG A 26 14.10 -18.23 -4.99
C ARG A 26 14.03 -18.23 -3.48
N ARG A 27 15.04 -17.63 -2.87
CA ARG A 27 15.08 -17.42 -1.42
C ARG A 27 15.13 -15.93 -1.16
N PRO A 28 13.99 -15.26 -1.17
CA PRO A 28 13.98 -13.82 -1.05
C PRO A 28 14.27 -13.38 0.39
N THR A 29 14.86 -12.19 0.51
CA THR A 29 14.93 -11.53 1.79
C THR A 29 13.59 -10.88 2.09
N LEU A 30 13.38 -10.52 3.36
CA LEU A 30 12.15 -9.81 3.71
C LEU A 30 12.02 -8.52 2.92
N ARG A 31 13.13 -7.79 2.74
CA ARG A 31 13.09 -6.54 1.99
C ARG A 31 12.64 -6.76 0.55
N GLU A 32 13.14 -7.80 -0.10
CA GLU A 32 12.73 -8.11 -1.48
C GLU A 32 11.24 -8.38 -1.56
N VAL A 33 10.72 -9.13 -0.60
CA VAL A 33 9.28 -9.43 -0.56
C VAL A 33 8.48 -8.15 -0.37
N VAL A 34 8.91 -7.31 0.57
CA VAL A 34 8.20 -6.06 0.88
C VAL A 34 8.20 -5.12 -0.33
N VAL A 35 9.36 -4.94 -0.97
CA VAL A 35 9.44 -4.04 -2.13
C VAL A 35 8.51 -4.52 -3.23
N LYS A 36 8.49 -5.82 -3.49
CA LYS A 36 7.62 -6.35 -4.53
C LYS A 36 6.15 -6.22 -4.15
N ALA A 37 5.82 -6.51 -2.89
CA ALA A 37 4.43 -6.42 -2.45
C ALA A 37 3.89 -4.99 -2.52
N ILE A 38 4.70 -4.00 -2.15
CA ILE A 38 4.29 -2.61 -2.23
C ILE A 38 3.88 -2.23 -3.65
N ALA A 39 4.57 -2.77 -4.63
CA ALA A 39 4.35 -2.42 -6.04
C ALA A 39 3.13 -3.11 -6.64
N THR A 40 2.43 -3.97 -5.90
CA THR A 40 1.22 -4.62 -6.41
C THR A 40 -0.01 -3.79 -6.07
N PRO A 41 -1.09 -3.94 -6.85
CA PRO A 41 -2.32 -3.21 -6.52
C PRO A 41 -2.85 -3.59 -5.15
N ALA A 42 -3.27 -2.57 -4.39
CA ALA A 42 -3.87 -2.80 -3.08
C ALA A 42 -5.38 -3.02 -3.24
N PRO A 43 -6.03 -3.70 -2.28
CA PRO A 43 -7.47 -3.91 -2.38
C PRO A 43 -8.31 -2.66 -2.19
N SER A 44 -7.78 -1.64 -1.52
CA SER A 44 -8.55 -0.46 -1.14
C SER A 44 -7.61 0.71 -0.93
N PHE A 45 -8.15 1.92 -1.01
CA PHE A 45 -7.38 3.12 -0.65
C PHE A 45 -7.33 3.34 0.86
N TYR A 46 -8.17 2.67 1.61
CA TYR A 46 -8.19 2.70 3.08
C TYR A 46 -8.44 4.10 3.65
N VAL A 47 -9.24 4.88 2.97
CA VAL A 47 -9.66 6.20 3.44
C VAL A 47 -11.17 6.25 3.49
N SER A 48 -11.71 7.03 4.44
CA SER A 48 -13.14 7.24 4.48
C SER A 48 -13.56 8.18 3.36
N SER A 49 -14.80 8.04 2.89
CA SER A 49 -15.29 8.91 1.84
C SER A 49 -15.37 10.36 2.31
N GLU A 50 -15.71 10.57 3.57
CA GLU A 50 -15.82 11.94 4.10
C GLU A 50 -14.45 12.62 4.13
N TYR A 51 -13.45 11.94 4.66
CA TYR A 51 -12.12 12.51 4.71
C TYR A 51 -11.57 12.75 3.30
N ALA A 52 -11.79 11.77 2.41
CA ALA A 52 -11.32 11.90 1.04
C ALA A 52 -12.00 13.05 0.32
N TYR A 53 -13.30 13.25 0.55
CA TYR A 53 -14.02 14.33 -0.08
C TYR A 53 -13.43 15.69 0.33
N ASN A 54 -13.21 15.88 1.62
CA ASN A 54 -12.64 17.13 2.11
C ASN A 54 -11.22 17.36 1.58
N LYS A 55 -10.42 16.28 1.50
CA LYS A 55 -9.07 16.39 0.96
C LYS A 55 -9.11 16.77 -0.51
N LEU A 56 -10.01 16.15 -1.29
CA LEU A 56 -10.12 16.46 -2.71
C LEU A 56 -10.58 17.89 -2.95
N LEU A 57 -11.47 18.41 -2.11
CA LEU A 57 -11.88 19.80 -2.23
C LEU A 57 -10.66 20.72 -2.15
N ARG A 58 -9.77 20.45 -1.21
CA ARG A 58 -8.58 21.27 -1.07
C ARG A 58 -7.66 21.12 -2.28
N ILE A 59 -7.54 19.91 -2.80
CA ILE A 59 -6.65 19.66 -3.95
C ILE A 59 -7.21 20.29 -5.22
N LEU A 60 -8.47 20.02 -5.52
CA LEU A 60 -9.04 20.39 -6.81
C LEU A 60 -9.59 21.79 -6.85
N HIS A 61 -10.00 22.34 -5.72
CA HIS A 61 -10.62 23.66 -5.72
C HIS A 61 -9.81 24.72 -5.00
N CYS A 62 -8.90 24.33 -4.12
CA CYS A 62 -8.07 25.30 -3.39
C CYS A 62 -6.60 25.25 -3.80
N GLY A 63 -6.24 24.37 -4.74
CA GLY A 63 -4.88 24.34 -5.25
C GLY A 63 -3.85 23.74 -4.33
N GLU A 64 -4.29 23.00 -3.31
CA GLU A 64 -3.34 22.31 -2.42
C GLU A 64 -2.72 21.13 -3.16
N LEU A 65 -1.42 21.20 -3.42
CA LEU A 65 -0.75 20.16 -4.18
C LEU A 65 -0.26 19.06 -3.26
N PRO A 66 -0.59 17.77 -3.54
CA PRO A 66 -0.01 16.67 -2.77
C PRO A 66 1.50 16.61 -3.01
N ASP A 67 2.22 16.15 -1.99
CA ASP A 67 3.67 16.03 -2.08
C ASP A 67 4.02 14.75 -2.84
N PRO A 68 4.55 14.85 -4.08
CA PRO A 68 4.83 13.65 -4.87
C PRO A 68 6.01 12.83 -4.35
N SER A 69 6.75 13.36 -3.38
CA SER A 69 7.88 12.62 -2.83
C SER A 69 7.46 11.66 -1.73
N THR A 70 6.19 11.68 -1.32
CA THR A 70 5.70 10.80 -0.27
C THR A 70 4.70 9.80 -0.84
N PRO A 71 4.63 8.59 -0.26
CA PRO A 71 3.62 7.63 -0.71
C PRO A 71 2.19 8.17 -0.57
N ARG A 72 1.92 8.87 0.52
CA ARG A 72 0.58 9.40 0.73
C ARG A 72 0.23 10.48 -0.28
N GLY A 73 1.19 11.34 -0.61
CA GLY A 73 0.96 12.34 -1.65
C GLY A 73 0.68 11.70 -3.00
N CYS A 74 1.42 10.66 -3.34
CA CYS A 74 1.18 9.92 -4.59
C CYS A 74 -0.21 9.29 -4.59
N MET A 75 -0.66 8.77 -3.46
CA MET A 75 -2.00 8.20 -3.34
C MET A 75 -3.07 9.25 -3.67
N TRP A 76 -2.91 10.45 -3.09
CA TRP A 76 -3.91 11.50 -3.35
C TRP A 76 -3.88 11.97 -4.79
N MET A 77 -2.71 11.95 -5.43
CA MET A 77 -2.64 12.25 -6.85
C MET A 77 -3.40 11.22 -7.67
N GLU A 78 -3.28 9.94 -7.32
CA GLU A 78 -4.02 8.91 -8.03
C GLU A 78 -5.51 9.05 -7.81
N ILE A 79 -5.94 9.26 -6.56
CA ILE A 79 -7.37 9.43 -6.28
C ILE A 79 -7.94 10.62 -7.06
N ALA A 80 -7.22 11.75 -7.05
CA ALA A 80 -7.69 12.93 -7.77
C ALA A 80 -7.81 12.67 -9.26
N ALA A 81 -6.81 12.00 -9.84
CA ALA A 81 -6.86 11.69 -11.26
C ALA A 81 -8.02 10.76 -11.61
N LEU A 82 -8.26 9.74 -10.77
CA LEU A 82 -9.36 8.81 -11.00
C LEU A 82 -10.71 9.50 -10.88
N VAL A 83 -10.86 10.40 -9.90
CA VAL A 83 -12.11 11.13 -9.72
C VAL A 83 -12.37 12.04 -10.92
N GLN A 84 -11.34 12.77 -11.37
CA GLN A 84 -11.51 13.63 -12.54
C GLN A 84 -11.83 12.82 -13.78
N SER A 85 -11.18 11.69 -13.96
CA SER A 85 -11.47 10.80 -15.11
C SER A 85 -12.89 10.29 -15.05
N GLU A 86 -13.36 9.91 -13.86
CA GLU A 86 -14.71 9.41 -13.70
C GLU A 86 -15.74 10.49 -14.01
N GLN A 87 -15.49 11.74 -13.57
CA GLN A 87 -16.39 12.84 -13.89
C GLN A 87 -16.44 13.13 -15.39
N LEU A 88 -15.30 13.04 -16.06
CA LEU A 88 -15.27 13.25 -17.52
C LEU A 88 -16.04 12.18 -18.26
N ARG A 89 -15.98 10.94 -17.79
CA ARG A 89 -16.63 9.83 -18.48
C ARG A 89 -18.13 9.79 -18.22
N ARG A 90 -18.54 10.04 -16.99
CA ARG A 90 -19.93 9.84 -16.58
C ARG A 90 -20.65 11.10 -16.17
N GLY A 91 -19.92 12.20 -16.01
CA GLY A 91 -20.50 13.40 -15.46
C GLY A 91 -20.79 13.23 -13.98
N GLY A 92 -21.59 14.11 -13.44
CA GLY A 92 -21.99 14.03 -12.05
C GLY A 92 -21.09 14.79 -11.11
N SER A 93 -21.45 14.75 -9.84
CA SER A 93 -20.74 15.50 -8.80
C SER A 93 -19.42 14.82 -8.44
N MET A 94 -18.55 15.61 -7.83
CA MET A 94 -17.31 15.07 -7.30
C MET A 94 -17.57 14.01 -6.23
N ALA A 95 -18.59 14.23 -5.39
CA ALA A 95 -18.92 13.26 -4.34
C ALA A 95 -19.34 11.93 -4.95
N HIS A 96 -20.13 11.97 -6.02
CA HIS A 96 -20.58 10.74 -6.68
C HIS A 96 -19.40 10.02 -7.33
N ALA A 97 -18.55 10.77 -8.02
CA ALA A 97 -17.37 10.19 -8.67
C ALA A 97 -16.43 9.59 -7.64
N LEU A 98 -16.23 10.28 -6.52
CA LEU A 98 -15.38 9.76 -5.45
C LEU A 98 -15.93 8.46 -4.88
N GLY A 99 -17.25 8.41 -4.65
CA GLY A 99 -17.88 7.19 -4.17
C GLY A 99 -17.62 6.02 -5.11
N HIS A 100 -17.73 6.25 -6.41
CA HIS A 100 -17.46 5.22 -7.39
C HIS A 100 -15.99 4.77 -7.34
N VAL A 101 -15.07 5.73 -7.27
CA VAL A 101 -13.64 5.41 -7.21
C VAL A 101 -13.31 4.57 -5.99
N LEU A 102 -13.79 5.00 -4.82
CA LEU A 102 -13.45 4.31 -3.59
C LEU A 102 -14.07 2.91 -3.50
N ASN A 103 -15.21 2.71 -4.17
CA ASN A 103 -15.88 1.41 -4.10
C ASN A 103 -15.47 0.45 -5.20
N PHE A 104 -15.08 0.95 -6.38
CA PHE A 104 -14.90 0.09 -7.54
C PHE A 104 -13.50 0.16 -8.17
N ARG A 105 -12.68 1.11 -7.78
CA ARG A 105 -11.33 1.21 -8.33
C ARG A 105 -10.31 0.80 -7.27
N ARG A 106 -9.20 0.26 -7.74
CA ARG A 106 -8.16 -0.20 -6.83
C ARG A 106 -6.93 0.69 -6.98
N PRO A 107 -6.21 0.95 -5.87
CA PRO A 107 -4.94 1.66 -5.96
C PRO A 107 -3.95 0.87 -6.79
N SER A 108 -3.07 1.58 -7.47
CA SER A 108 -2.04 0.92 -8.28
C SER A 108 -0.97 0.25 -7.43
N CYS A 109 -0.86 0.63 -6.16
CA CYS A 109 0.12 0.03 -5.26
C CYS A 109 -0.35 0.23 -3.82
N PHE A 110 0.39 -0.38 -2.88
CA PHE A 110 0.21 -0.07 -1.47
C PHE A 110 1.02 1.19 -1.20
N TYR A 111 0.36 2.27 -0.90
CA TYR A 111 1.04 3.56 -0.71
C TYR A 111 1.67 3.64 0.67
N ILE A 112 2.74 2.88 0.87
CA ILE A 112 3.54 2.90 2.09
C ILE A 112 5.02 2.88 1.69
N SER A 113 5.87 3.43 2.56
CA SER A 113 7.29 3.38 2.30
C SER A 113 7.84 1.98 2.54
N THR A 114 9.02 1.70 1.98
CA THR A 114 9.67 0.42 2.22
C THR A 114 9.92 0.21 3.71
N ARG A 115 10.35 1.25 4.40
CA ARG A 115 10.61 1.17 5.83
C ARG A 115 9.35 0.80 6.61
N GLU A 116 8.26 1.47 6.30
CA GLU A 116 6.98 1.16 6.96
C GLU A 116 6.51 -0.24 6.59
N GLY A 117 6.68 -0.63 5.33
CA GLY A 117 6.32 -1.98 4.91
C GLY A 117 7.10 -3.05 5.65
N MET A 118 8.39 -2.82 5.86
CA MET A 118 9.21 -3.75 6.64
C MET A 118 8.67 -3.90 8.05
N ARG A 119 8.32 -2.78 8.67
CA ARG A 119 7.78 -2.80 10.03
C ARG A 119 6.46 -3.56 10.09
N ILE A 120 5.59 -3.35 9.12
CA ILE A 120 4.29 -4.00 9.08
C ILE A 120 4.42 -5.50 8.84
N ALA A 121 5.28 -5.88 7.91
CA ALA A 121 5.38 -7.27 7.46
C ALA A 121 6.16 -8.15 8.41
N SER A 122 7.12 -7.59 9.13
CA SER A 122 8.04 -8.37 9.92
C SER A 122 7.37 -9.40 10.85
N PRO A 123 6.33 -9.03 11.63
CA PRO A 123 5.72 -10.01 12.51
C PRO A 123 5.14 -11.22 11.79
N ALA A 124 4.69 -11.06 10.55
CA ALA A 124 4.10 -12.17 9.81
C ALA A 124 5.12 -13.23 9.43
N PHE A 125 6.40 -12.87 9.42
CA PHE A 125 7.45 -13.78 8.98
C PHE A 125 8.32 -14.31 10.11
N GLU A 126 8.11 -13.85 11.30
CA GLU A 126 8.94 -14.32 12.43
C GLU A 126 8.70 -15.80 12.71
N SER A 127 7.46 -16.22 12.67
CA SER A 127 7.12 -17.61 12.92
C SER A 127 7.37 -18.50 11.71
N ARG A 128 7.52 -17.91 10.52
CA ARG A 128 7.72 -18.67 9.29
C ARG A 128 9.17 -18.81 8.91
N ARG A 129 10.03 -18.13 9.65
CA ARG A 129 11.46 -18.20 9.40
C ARG A 129 11.82 -17.88 7.97
N ILE A 130 11.22 -16.84 7.43
CA ILE A 130 11.57 -16.38 6.11
C ILE A 130 13.05 -16.07 6.07
N HIS A 131 13.66 -16.32 4.91
CA HIS A 131 15.07 -16.09 4.75
C HIS A 131 15.43 -14.63 4.96
N ARG A 132 16.36 -14.38 5.83
CA ARG A 132 16.93 -13.06 6.06
C ARG A 132 18.29 -13.25 6.69
N PRO A 133 19.14 -12.23 6.65
CA PRO A 133 20.47 -12.37 7.23
C PRO A 133 20.36 -12.81 8.68
N ARG A 134 21.07 -13.88 8.99
CA ARG A 134 21.10 -14.38 10.34
C ARG A 134 22.23 -13.77 11.10
N ARG A 135 22.04 -13.62 12.37
CA ARG A 135 23.15 -13.32 13.22
C ARG A 135 24.10 -14.52 13.22
N PRO A 136 25.38 -14.28 13.27
CA PRO A 136 26.32 -15.39 13.35
C PRO A 136 26.00 -16.25 14.58
N GLN A 137 25.80 -17.51 14.34
CA GLN A 137 25.46 -18.43 15.42
C GLN A 137 26.56 -18.53 16.45
N GLY A 138 27.79 -18.57 15.97
CA GLY A 138 28.90 -18.67 16.89
C GLY A 138 29.04 -17.48 17.78
N ALA A 139 28.42 -16.42 17.43
CA ALA A 139 28.46 -15.23 18.25
C ALA A 139 27.65 -15.39 19.50
N ARG A 140 26.99 -16.50 19.63
CA ARG A 140 26.21 -16.65 20.73
C ARG A 140 26.14 -17.95 21.18
N GLN A 141 26.46 -18.23 21.16
CA GLN A 141 26.17 -19.09 21.54
C GLN A 141 26.32 -19.51 22.34
N SER A 142 26.39 -19.29 22.33
CA SER A 142 26.17 -19.32 22.79
C SER A 142 25.57 -19.49 23.12
N LYS A 143 25.39 -19.79 23.06
CA LYS A 143 24.63 -19.58 23.24
C LYS A 143 24.62 -19.59 23.84
#